data_516f0567c887d9779ec0ce0f2551ef09
#
_entry.id   516f0567c887d9779ec0ce0f2551ef09
#
_cell.length_a   1.000
_cell.length_b   1.000
_cell.length_c   1.000
_cell.angle_alpha   90.00
_cell.angle_beta   90.00
_cell.angle_gamma   90.00
#
_symmetry.space_group_name_H-M   'P 1'
#
loop_
_entity.id
_entity.type
_entity.pdbx_description
1 polymer ?
#
loop_
_entity_poly.entity_id
_entity_poly.type
_entity_poly.pdbx_seq_one_letter_code
_entity_poly.pdbx_strand_id
1 'polypeptide(L)'
;MCIRDSIITNGFESIQLRKIEISGLKHYFDFVFTADKIGQKKPHPFIFERALRDTQTKSENALMIGDSWEADIDTPLKMGFQAIHFNSHQEKKHNNCWQVDHLSAIHTFFK
;
A
#
# COMPACT_ATOMS: atom_id res chain seq x y z
N MET A 1 7.25 18.90 4.93
CA MET A 1 6.48 17.78 4.33
C MET A 1 6.32 16.69 5.36
N CYS A 2 5.08 16.29 5.62
CA CYS A 2 4.82 15.18 6.54
C CYS A 2 4.78 13.88 5.75
N ILE A 3 5.59 12.90 6.18
CA ILE A 3 5.53 11.55 5.65
C ILE A 3 4.67 10.74 6.62
N ARG A 4 3.64 10.12 6.08
CA ARG A 4 2.74 9.28 6.87
C ARG A 4 2.73 7.88 6.29
N ASP A 5 3.43 6.98 6.96
CA ASP A 5 3.50 5.60 6.55
C ASP A 5 2.26 4.86 7.03
N SER A 6 1.62 4.16 6.12
CA SER A 6 0.36 3.47 6.38
C SER A 6 0.39 2.06 5.84
N ILE A 7 -0.36 1.17 6.48
CA ILE A 7 -0.59 -0.19 5.99
C ILE A 7 -2.03 -0.28 5.49
N ILE A 8 -2.22 -0.84 4.28
CA ILE A 8 -3.54 -1.14 3.72
C ILE A 8 -3.60 -2.64 3.47
N THR A 9 -4.52 -3.32 4.11
CA THR A 9 -4.61 -4.78 4.07
C THR A 9 -6.05 -5.27 3.93
N ASN A 10 -6.23 -6.39 3.23
CA ASN A 10 -7.52 -7.06 3.08
C ASN A 10 -7.85 -8.01 4.25
N GLY A 11 -6.93 -8.21 5.18
CA GLY A 11 -7.14 -9.10 6.31
C GLY A 11 -8.08 -8.53 7.38
N PHE A 12 -8.48 -9.39 8.32
CA PHE A 12 -9.27 -8.96 9.46
C PHE A 12 -8.44 -8.08 10.40
N GLU A 13 -9.04 -7.02 10.92
CA GLU A 13 -8.36 -6.04 11.75
C GLU A 13 -7.63 -6.66 12.94
N SER A 14 -8.31 -7.51 13.71
CA SER A 14 -7.73 -8.13 14.90
C SER A 14 -6.50 -8.98 14.58
N ILE A 15 -6.54 -9.73 13.48
CA ILE A 15 -5.43 -10.58 13.06
C ILE A 15 -4.26 -9.74 12.57
N GLN A 16 -4.52 -8.73 11.76
CA GLN A 16 -3.48 -7.89 11.19
C GLN A 16 -2.80 -7.02 12.23
N LEU A 17 -3.57 -6.44 13.16
CA LEU A 17 -2.99 -5.66 14.25
C LEU A 17 -2.08 -6.52 15.13
N ARG A 18 -2.48 -7.76 15.41
CA ARG A 18 -1.65 -8.69 16.18
C ARG A 18 -0.35 -9.03 15.45
N LYS A 19 -0.42 -9.28 14.15
CA LYS A 19 0.78 -9.54 13.33
C LYS A 19 1.74 -8.37 13.34
N ILE A 20 1.22 -7.16 13.21
CA ILE A 20 2.02 -5.93 13.22
C ILE A 20 2.69 -5.75 14.57
N GLU A 21 1.96 -6.00 15.65
CA GLU A 21 2.50 -5.88 17.02
C GLU A 21 3.60 -6.91 17.28
N ILE A 22 3.36 -8.19 16.94
CA ILE A 22 4.33 -9.28 17.14
C ILE A 22 5.59 -9.05 16.31
N SER A 23 5.45 -8.56 15.09
CA SER A 23 6.59 -8.32 14.20
C SER A 23 7.42 -7.08 14.56
N GLY A 24 6.96 -6.27 15.51
CA GLY A 24 7.62 -5.03 15.90
C GLY A 24 7.46 -3.89 14.92
N LEU A 25 6.56 -4.02 13.93
CA LEU A 25 6.37 -3.00 12.89
C LEU A 25 5.46 -1.85 13.33
N LYS A 26 4.77 -1.97 14.45
CA LYS A 26 3.79 -0.98 14.90
C LYS A 26 4.36 0.45 14.99
N HIS A 27 5.62 0.58 15.41
CA HIS A 27 6.25 1.89 15.57
C HIS A 27 6.62 2.57 14.26
N TYR A 28 6.59 1.84 13.15
CA TYR A 28 6.98 2.37 11.84
C TYR A 28 5.81 2.90 11.02
N PHE A 29 4.56 2.66 11.49
CA PHE A 29 3.37 3.04 10.73
C PHE A 29 2.44 3.88 11.59
N ASP A 30 1.99 4.99 11.03
CA ASP A 30 1.08 5.91 11.69
C ASP A 30 -0.38 5.46 11.58
N PHE A 31 -0.71 4.72 10.52
CA PHE A 31 -2.08 4.29 10.22
C PHE A 31 -2.11 2.85 9.74
N VAL A 32 -3.18 2.15 10.09
CA VAL A 32 -3.47 0.82 9.55
C VAL A 32 -4.92 0.83 9.06
N PHE A 33 -5.11 0.55 7.78
CA PHE A 33 -6.43 0.48 7.16
C PHE A 33 -6.73 -0.97 6.80
N THR A 34 -7.78 -1.52 7.38
CA THR A 34 -8.19 -2.90 7.11
C THR A 34 -9.52 -2.92 6.37
N ALA A 35 -9.69 -3.87 5.46
CA ALA A 35 -10.93 -4.05 4.73
C ALA A 35 -12.09 -4.38 5.67
N ASP A 36 -11.81 -5.12 6.72
CA ASP A 36 -12.75 -5.48 7.77
C ASP A 36 -13.39 -4.25 8.41
N LYS A 37 -12.58 -3.29 8.83
CA LYS A 37 -13.05 -2.06 9.48
C LYS A 37 -13.72 -1.11 8.51
N ILE A 38 -13.18 -0.99 7.30
CA ILE A 38 -13.65 -0.04 6.28
C ILE A 38 -14.88 -0.57 5.54
N GLY A 39 -15.01 -1.90 5.42
CA GLY A 39 -16.13 -2.54 4.75
C GLY A 39 -15.93 -2.82 3.27
N GLN A 40 -14.78 -2.48 2.69
CA GLN A 40 -14.47 -2.74 1.28
C GLN A 40 -13.04 -3.21 1.15
N LYS A 41 -12.84 -4.27 0.37
CA LYS A 41 -11.52 -4.85 0.10
C LYS A 41 -10.85 -4.17 -1.09
N LYS A 42 -9.49 -4.17 -1.10
CA LYS A 42 -8.77 -3.92 -2.34
C LYS A 42 -9.18 -4.95 -3.39
N PRO A 43 -9.34 -4.62 -4.65
CA PRO A 43 -8.96 -3.36 -5.30
C PRO A 43 -10.05 -2.28 -5.33
N HIS A 44 -11.11 -2.41 -4.54
CA HIS A 44 -12.15 -1.38 -4.51
C HIS A 44 -11.52 -0.03 -4.10
N PRO A 45 -11.82 1.07 -4.83
CA PRO A 45 -11.15 2.35 -4.58
C PRO A 45 -11.43 2.95 -3.21
N PHE A 46 -12.51 2.55 -2.55
CA PHE A 46 -12.93 3.15 -1.28
C PHE A 46 -11.86 3.09 -0.19
N ILE A 47 -11.15 1.95 -0.07
CA ILE A 47 -10.09 1.82 0.95
C ILE A 47 -8.94 2.81 0.69
N PHE A 48 -8.60 3.02 -0.58
CA PHE A 48 -7.56 3.99 -0.95
C PHE A 48 -8.03 5.44 -0.74
N GLU A 49 -9.28 5.74 -1.06
CA GLU A 49 -9.87 7.05 -0.81
C GLU A 49 -9.89 7.37 0.68
N ARG A 50 -10.24 6.39 1.50
CA ARG A 50 -10.26 6.53 2.95
C ARG A 50 -8.85 6.79 3.49
N ALA A 51 -7.84 6.09 2.96
CA ALA A 51 -6.46 6.30 3.36
C ALA A 51 -6.00 7.72 3.02
N LEU A 52 -6.32 8.22 1.84
CA LEU A 52 -5.97 9.59 1.45
C LEU A 52 -6.65 10.61 2.37
N ARG A 53 -7.93 10.41 2.66
CA ARG A 53 -8.68 11.32 3.52
C ARG A 53 -8.12 11.36 4.94
N ASP A 54 -7.91 10.19 5.54
CA ASP A 54 -7.48 10.11 6.94
C ASP A 54 -6.03 10.56 7.13
N THR A 55 -5.19 10.43 6.11
CA THR A 55 -3.81 10.94 6.13
C THR A 55 -3.70 12.37 5.62
N GLN A 56 -4.80 12.96 5.17
CA GLN A 56 -4.83 14.32 4.60
C GLN A 56 -3.82 14.46 3.44
N THR A 57 -3.81 13.47 2.55
CA THR A 57 -2.87 13.40 1.43
C THR A 57 -3.64 13.40 0.12
N LYS A 58 -3.09 14.08 -0.89
CA LYS A 58 -3.62 14.02 -2.26
C LYS A 58 -3.03 12.82 -2.98
N SER A 59 -3.79 12.23 -3.92
CA SER A 59 -3.33 11.07 -4.66
C SER A 59 -1.98 11.30 -5.36
N GLU A 60 -1.76 12.48 -5.92
CA GLU A 60 -0.51 12.85 -6.60
C GLU A 60 0.71 12.85 -5.69
N ASN A 61 0.49 12.94 -4.37
CA ASN A 61 1.55 12.91 -3.36
C ASN A 61 1.62 11.57 -2.62
N ALA A 62 0.91 10.57 -3.09
CA ALA A 62 0.86 9.25 -2.46
C ALA A 62 1.64 8.23 -3.29
N LEU A 63 2.32 7.34 -2.59
CA LEU A 63 3.06 6.22 -3.19
C LEU A 63 2.52 4.93 -2.62
N MET A 64 2.06 4.03 -3.49
CA MET A 64 1.63 2.68 -3.11
C MET A 64 2.73 1.67 -3.44
N ILE A 65 3.05 0.82 -2.48
CA ILE A 65 3.98 -0.29 -2.68
C ILE A 65 3.22 -1.57 -2.37
N GLY A 66 3.23 -2.50 -3.29
CA GLY A 66 2.52 -3.77 -3.10
C GLY A 66 3.01 -4.86 -4.03
N ASP A 67 2.61 -6.09 -3.73
CA ASP A 67 3.06 -7.27 -4.45
C ASP A 67 2.03 -7.85 -5.43
N SER A 68 0.79 -7.38 -5.38
CA SER A 68 -0.25 -7.82 -6.29
C SER A 68 -0.65 -6.69 -7.23
N TRP A 69 -0.50 -6.89 -8.53
CA TRP A 69 -0.93 -5.92 -9.52
C TRP A 69 -2.42 -5.58 -9.33
N GLU A 70 -3.26 -6.61 -9.27
CA GLU A 70 -4.70 -6.44 -9.22
C GLU A 70 -5.16 -5.77 -7.92
N ALA A 71 -4.64 -6.22 -6.77
CA ALA A 71 -5.10 -5.73 -5.48
C ALA A 71 -4.47 -4.41 -5.06
N ASP A 72 -3.19 -4.18 -5.42
CA ASP A 72 -2.40 -3.11 -4.80
C ASP A 72 -2.02 -1.99 -5.76
N ILE A 73 -1.90 -2.26 -7.06
CA ILE A 73 -1.25 -1.34 -7.99
C ILE A 73 -2.22 -0.71 -8.99
N ASP A 74 -3.06 -1.52 -9.62
CA ASP A 74 -3.91 -1.05 -10.71
C ASP A 74 -4.84 0.09 -10.29
N THR A 75 -5.60 -0.08 -9.23
CA THR A 75 -6.54 0.96 -8.76
C THR A 75 -5.83 2.22 -8.29
N PRO A 76 -4.78 2.15 -7.45
CA PRO A 76 -4.06 3.37 -7.08
C PRO A 76 -3.50 4.14 -8.28
N LEU A 77 -2.97 3.46 -9.29
CA LEU A 77 -2.48 4.15 -10.50
C LEU A 77 -3.62 4.89 -11.21
N LYS A 78 -4.80 4.28 -11.32
CA LYS A 78 -5.97 4.94 -11.91
C LYS A 78 -6.46 6.12 -11.10
N MET A 79 -6.18 6.14 -9.80
CA MET A 79 -6.54 7.24 -8.90
C MET A 79 -5.50 8.37 -8.89
N GLY A 80 -4.37 8.19 -9.57
CA GLY A 80 -3.31 9.19 -9.63
C GLY A 80 -2.15 8.97 -8.65
N PHE A 81 -2.10 7.87 -7.95
CA PHE A 81 -0.97 7.50 -7.09
C PHE A 81 0.26 7.20 -7.93
N GLN A 82 1.42 7.42 -7.35
CA GLN A 82 2.65 6.75 -7.79
C GLN A 82 2.66 5.34 -7.21
N ALA A 83 3.33 4.41 -7.86
CA ALA A 83 3.36 3.03 -7.40
C ALA A 83 4.69 2.34 -7.67
N ILE A 84 5.03 1.40 -6.80
CA ILE A 84 6.14 0.47 -6.99
C ILE A 84 5.57 -0.94 -6.86
N HIS A 85 5.64 -1.72 -7.93
CA HIS A 85 5.18 -3.10 -7.92
C HIS A 85 6.33 -4.01 -7.50
N PHE A 86 6.22 -4.60 -6.30
CA PHE A 86 7.12 -5.64 -5.85
C PHE A 86 6.67 -6.97 -6.44
N ASN A 87 7.30 -7.38 -7.55
CA ASN A 87 6.85 -8.52 -8.35
C ASN A 87 7.34 -9.85 -7.77
N SER A 88 6.96 -10.14 -6.51
CA SER A 88 7.34 -11.37 -5.81
C SER A 88 6.63 -12.60 -6.33
N HIS A 89 5.48 -12.42 -6.98
CA HIS A 89 4.69 -13.52 -7.53
C HIS A 89 5.05 -13.84 -8.98
N GLN A 90 6.08 -13.20 -9.52
CA GLN A 90 6.52 -13.39 -10.90
C GLN A 90 5.38 -13.19 -11.91
N GLU A 91 4.55 -12.20 -11.66
CA GLU A 91 3.49 -11.80 -12.57
C GLU A 91 4.09 -11.24 -13.87
N LYS A 92 3.28 -11.19 -14.92
CA LYS A 92 3.71 -10.63 -16.19
C LYS A 92 4.25 -9.22 -16.02
N LYS A 93 5.45 -8.97 -16.54
CA LYS A 93 6.05 -7.63 -16.46
C LYS A 93 5.24 -6.62 -17.29
N HIS A 94 5.21 -5.40 -16.83
CA HIS A 94 4.49 -4.30 -17.44
C HIS A 94 5.30 -3.01 -17.32
N ASN A 95 4.88 -1.96 -18.03
CA ASN A 95 5.55 -0.67 -18.03
C ASN A 95 4.71 0.43 -17.38
N ASN A 96 3.69 0.06 -16.57
CA ASN A 96 2.73 1.02 -16.01
C ASN A 96 3.25 1.72 -14.76
N CYS A 97 4.24 1.13 -14.09
CA CYS A 97 4.90 1.73 -12.92
C CYS A 97 6.26 1.06 -12.72
N TRP A 98 6.99 1.55 -11.74
CA TRP A 98 8.26 0.93 -11.35
C TRP A 98 8.01 -0.47 -10.82
N GLN A 99 8.90 -1.40 -11.18
CA GLN A 99 8.86 -2.77 -10.69
C GLN A 99 10.19 -3.13 -10.04
N VAL A 100 10.11 -3.89 -8.95
CA VAL A 100 11.28 -4.45 -8.29
C VAL A 100 11.04 -5.92 -7.99
N ASP A 101 12.08 -6.75 -8.06
CA ASP A 101 11.99 -8.17 -7.77
C ASP A 101 12.33 -8.49 -6.30
N HIS A 102 13.00 -7.58 -5.63
CA HIS A 102 13.37 -7.68 -4.22
C HIS A 102 13.05 -6.39 -3.48
N LEU A 103 12.57 -6.50 -2.25
CA LEU A 103 12.26 -5.33 -1.44
C LEU A 103 13.47 -4.42 -1.22
N SER A 104 14.68 -4.99 -1.15
CA SER A 104 15.90 -4.19 -1.00
C SER A 104 16.11 -3.22 -2.15
N ALA A 105 15.61 -3.50 -3.35
CA ALA A 105 15.72 -2.60 -4.49
C ALA A 105 14.91 -1.31 -4.32
N ILE A 106 13.94 -1.30 -3.41
CA ILE A 106 13.13 -0.11 -3.13
C ILE A 106 13.98 1.03 -2.59
N HIS A 107 15.06 0.73 -1.89
CA HIS A 107 15.97 1.77 -1.37
C HIS A 107 16.49 2.70 -2.43
N THR A 108 16.58 2.25 -3.68
CA THR A 108 17.09 3.09 -4.77
C THR A 108 16.17 4.27 -5.08
N PHE A 109 14.89 4.19 -4.71
CA PHE A 109 13.91 5.25 -4.96
C PHE A 109 13.86 6.30 -3.85
N PHE A 110 14.51 6.06 -2.72
CA PHE A 110 14.44 6.93 -1.54
C PHE A 110 15.78 7.56 -1.15
N LYS A 111 16.73 7.52 -2.04
CA LYS A 111 18.03 8.18 -1.80
C LYS A 111 17.97 9.68 -1.97
#